data_306cce7812224351e4a2396726b4ecbf
#
_entry.id   306cce7812224351e4a2396726b4ecbf
#
_cell.length_a   1.000
_cell.length_b   1.000
_cell.length_c   1.000
_cell.angle_alpha   90.00
_cell.angle_beta   90.00
_cell.angle_gamma   90.00
#
_symmetry.space_group_name_H-M   'P 1'
#
loop_
_entity.id
_entity.type
_entity.pdbx_description
1 polymer ?
#
loop_
_entity_poly.entity_id
_entity_poly.type
_entity_poly.pdbx_seq_one_letter_code
_entity_poly.pdbx_strand_id
1 'polypeptide(L)'
;SDRERLRDTNAESDYESAVAAYDVAKAETDVAGARLEQAKAAKKLAETNLGYTRICSPVDGVIIDRRVNVGQTVVAGLNAPSLFLLAKDLSRMLVWAAVNEADIGNIHLGQPATFKVDAYRDQEFSGTVSQIRLNASMAQNVVTYGVVVEVDNRDERLLPYMTAKLKFEVARSTNVLRVPNQALRWQPTLSQ
;
A
#
# COMPACT_ATOMS: atom_id res chain seq x y z
N SER A 1 -25.93 -0.27 -87.37
CA SER A 1 -26.55 -1.51 -87.70
C SER A 1 -26.84 -2.33 -86.42
N ASP A 2 -27.90 -3.15 -86.46
CA ASP A 2 -28.36 -3.88 -85.22
C ASP A 2 -27.30 -4.78 -84.56
N ARG A 3 -26.32 -5.28 -85.33
CA ARG A 3 -25.23 -6.09 -84.80
C ARG A 3 -24.20 -5.29 -84.00
N GLU A 4 -23.99 -4.04 -84.27
CA GLU A 4 -23.15 -3.15 -83.46
C GLU A 4 -23.81 -2.78 -82.16
N ARG A 5 -25.09 -2.46 -82.20
CA ARG A 5 -25.88 -2.20 -80.98
C ARG A 5 -25.95 -3.41 -80.05
N LEU A 6 -26.08 -4.63 -80.55
CA LEU A 6 -26.05 -5.86 -79.79
C LEU A 6 -24.67 -6.17 -79.16
N ARG A 7 -23.58 -5.79 -79.83
CA ARG A 7 -22.23 -5.91 -79.29
C ARG A 7 -21.95 -4.90 -78.15
N ASP A 8 -22.38 -3.67 -78.34
CA ASP A 8 -22.24 -2.62 -77.30
C ASP A 8 -23.06 -2.93 -76.07
N THR A 9 -24.31 -3.39 -76.19
CA THR A 9 -25.18 -3.82 -75.08
C THR A 9 -24.64 -5.05 -74.35
N ASN A 10 -24.00 -6.03 -75.05
CA ASN A 10 -23.41 -7.19 -74.39
C ASN A 10 -22.13 -6.80 -73.68
N ALA A 11 -21.32 -5.90 -74.22
CA ALA A 11 -20.11 -5.42 -73.60
C ALA A 11 -20.39 -4.58 -72.30
N GLU A 12 -21.49 -3.81 -72.36
CA GLU A 12 -21.93 -3.04 -71.20
C GLU A 12 -22.47 -3.96 -70.09
N SER A 13 -23.24 -4.99 -70.42
CA SER A 13 -23.73 -6.00 -69.41
C SER A 13 -22.59 -6.82 -68.88
N ASP A 14 -21.58 -7.18 -69.66
CA ASP A 14 -20.39 -7.87 -69.13
C ASP A 14 -19.54 -7.00 -68.19
N TYR A 15 -19.43 -5.70 -68.47
CA TYR A 15 -18.75 -4.75 -67.61
C TYR A 15 -19.50 -4.58 -66.27
N GLU A 16 -20.86 -4.37 -66.31
CA GLU A 16 -21.67 -4.27 -65.09
C GLU A 16 -21.54 -5.52 -64.22
N SER A 17 -21.59 -6.70 -64.84
CA SER A 17 -21.40 -7.97 -64.11
C SER A 17 -20.03 -8.13 -63.50
N ALA A 18 -18.98 -7.66 -64.16
CA ALA A 18 -17.61 -7.66 -63.63
C ALA A 18 -17.44 -6.68 -62.45
N VAL A 19 -18.05 -5.50 -62.54
CA VAL A 19 -18.08 -4.51 -61.43
C VAL A 19 -18.82 -5.06 -60.21
N ALA A 20 -20.00 -5.68 -60.45
CA ALA A 20 -20.74 -6.30 -59.36
C ALA A 20 -19.98 -7.43 -58.69
N ALA A 21 -19.31 -8.27 -59.47
CA ALA A 21 -18.44 -9.34 -58.93
C ALA A 21 -17.26 -8.79 -58.12
N TYR A 22 -16.66 -7.69 -58.58
CA TYR A 22 -15.59 -7.01 -57.82
C TYR A 22 -16.10 -6.44 -56.48
N ASP A 23 -17.26 -5.76 -56.49
CA ASP A 23 -17.85 -5.18 -55.31
C ASP A 23 -18.23 -6.27 -54.29
N VAL A 24 -18.76 -7.40 -54.73
CA VAL A 24 -19.03 -8.55 -53.87
C VAL A 24 -17.74 -9.10 -53.26
N ALA A 25 -16.69 -9.32 -54.04
CA ALA A 25 -15.42 -9.83 -53.56
C ALA A 25 -14.74 -8.87 -52.57
N LYS A 26 -14.87 -7.56 -52.81
CA LYS A 26 -14.40 -6.53 -51.90
C LYS A 26 -15.17 -6.57 -50.59
N ALA A 27 -16.50 -6.64 -50.66
CA ALA A 27 -17.33 -6.73 -49.45
C ALA A 27 -17.04 -8.01 -48.64
N GLU A 28 -16.81 -9.14 -49.30
CA GLU A 28 -16.39 -10.39 -48.63
C GLU A 28 -15.03 -10.24 -47.93
N THR A 29 -14.08 -9.53 -48.55
CA THR A 29 -12.78 -9.24 -47.91
C THR A 29 -12.95 -8.35 -46.69
N ASP A 30 -13.78 -7.33 -46.74
CA ASP A 30 -14.09 -6.44 -45.64
C ASP A 30 -14.78 -7.20 -44.48
N VAL A 31 -15.73 -8.09 -44.80
CA VAL A 31 -16.37 -8.97 -43.80
C VAL A 31 -15.36 -9.92 -43.18
N ALA A 32 -14.47 -10.52 -43.95
CA ALA A 32 -13.40 -11.39 -43.42
C ALA A 32 -12.45 -10.62 -42.51
N GLY A 33 -12.09 -9.39 -42.90
CA GLY A 33 -11.32 -8.47 -42.04
C GLY A 33 -12.00 -8.17 -40.74
N ALA A 34 -13.29 -7.82 -40.75
CA ALA A 34 -14.07 -7.57 -39.56
C ALA A 34 -14.16 -8.79 -38.61
N ARG A 35 -14.35 -9.98 -39.18
CA ARG A 35 -14.34 -11.25 -38.42
C ARG A 35 -12.99 -11.53 -37.77
N LEU A 36 -11.89 -11.22 -38.45
CA LEU A 36 -10.54 -11.35 -37.88
C LEU A 36 -10.36 -10.44 -36.66
N GLU A 37 -10.77 -9.18 -36.78
CA GLU A 37 -10.69 -8.24 -35.64
C GLU A 37 -11.59 -8.67 -34.48
N GLN A 38 -12.79 -9.16 -34.74
CA GLN A 38 -13.67 -9.73 -33.72
C GLN A 38 -13.01 -10.92 -33.00
N ALA A 39 -12.39 -11.83 -33.74
CA ALA A 39 -11.68 -12.98 -33.16
C ALA A 39 -10.49 -12.56 -32.33
N LYS A 40 -9.72 -11.56 -32.77
CA LYS A 40 -8.61 -10.98 -32.01
C LYS A 40 -9.09 -10.34 -30.70
N ALA A 41 -10.20 -9.60 -30.72
CA ALA A 41 -10.79 -9.00 -29.55
C ALA A 41 -11.28 -10.07 -28.55
N ALA A 42 -11.93 -11.13 -29.02
CA ALA A 42 -12.35 -12.26 -28.19
C ALA A 42 -11.15 -12.98 -27.57
N LYS A 43 -10.08 -13.22 -28.33
CA LYS A 43 -8.83 -13.79 -27.81
C LYS A 43 -8.22 -12.91 -26.71
N LYS A 44 -8.11 -11.61 -26.93
CA LYS A 44 -7.58 -10.66 -25.94
C LYS A 44 -8.40 -10.65 -24.64
N LEU A 45 -9.72 -10.72 -24.75
CA LEU A 45 -10.60 -10.81 -23.59
C LEU A 45 -10.33 -12.10 -22.79
N ALA A 46 -10.22 -13.24 -23.49
CA ALA A 46 -9.92 -14.52 -22.85
C ALA A 46 -8.53 -14.53 -22.17
N GLU A 47 -7.52 -13.96 -22.80
CA GLU A 47 -6.16 -13.79 -22.24
C GLU A 47 -6.19 -12.89 -21.00
N THR A 48 -6.96 -11.80 -21.02
CA THR A 48 -7.13 -10.91 -19.87
C THR A 48 -7.79 -11.64 -18.71
N ASN A 49 -8.86 -12.38 -18.98
CA ASN A 49 -9.56 -13.17 -17.97
C ASN A 49 -8.66 -14.27 -17.38
N LEU A 50 -7.83 -14.91 -18.21
CA LEU A 50 -6.82 -15.85 -17.73
C LEU A 50 -5.79 -15.15 -16.84
N GLY A 51 -5.36 -13.93 -17.20
CA GLY A 51 -4.48 -13.12 -16.37
C GLY A 51 -5.03 -12.86 -14.97
N TYR A 52 -6.32 -12.63 -14.84
CA TYR A 52 -6.96 -12.41 -13.53
C TYR A 52 -7.02 -13.64 -12.63
N THR A 53 -6.83 -14.84 -13.17
CA THR A 53 -6.75 -16.05 -12.34
C THR A 53 -5.44 -16.15 -11.57
N ARG A 54 -4.43 -15.36 -11.92
CA ARG A 54 -3.13 -15.32 -11.26
C ARG A 54 -2.96 -13.99 -10.52
N ILE A 55 -3.08 -14.04 -9.20
CA ILE A 55 -2.92 -12.87 -8.34
C ILE A 55 -1.45 -12.79 -7.91
N CYS A 56 -0.77 -11.73 -8.33
CA CYS A 56 0.63 -11.47 -8.00
C CYS A 56 0.73 -10.24 -7.10
N SER A 57 1.79 -10.19 -6.28
CA SER A 57 2.11 -8.98 -5.52
C SER A 57 2.54 -7.86 -6.48
N PRO A 58 2.02 -6.62 -6.31
CA PRO A 58 2.47 -5.46 -7.08
C PRO A 58 3.82 -4.91 -6.60
N VAL A 59 4.33 -5.37 -5.47
CA VAL A 59 5.57 -4.89 -4.84
C VAL A 59 6.38 -6.06 -4.32
N ASP A 60 7.70 -5.90 -4.30
CA ASP A 60 8.60 -6.81 -3.62
C ASP A 60 8.51 -6.58 -2.10
N GLY A 61 8.64 -7.64 -1.32
CA GLY A 61 8.56 -7.55 0.13
C GLY A 61 8.38 -8.89 0.81
N VAL A 62 8.22 -8.85 2.12
CA VAL A 62 8.03 -10.01 2.99
C VAL A 62 6.55 -10.14 3.37
N ILE A 63 5.99 -11.33 3.28
CA ILE A 63 4.63 -11.61 3.73
C ILE A 63 4.63 -11.65 5.26
N ILE A 64 3.90 -10.74 5.88
CA ILE A 64 3.72 -10.68 7.34
C ILE A 64 2.56 -11.59 7.76
N ASP A 65 1.47 -11.59 7.00
CA ASP A 65 0.26 -12.31 7.37
C ASP A 65 -0.43 -12.86 6.12
N ARG A 66 -0.84 -14.12 6.21
CA ARG A 66 -1.61 -14.81 5.18
C ARG A 66 -3.04 -15.04 5.68
N ARG A 67 -3.98 -14.31 5.11
CA ARG A 67 -5.40 -14.30 5.52
C ARG A 67 -6.30 -15.23 4.71
N VAL A 68 -5.73 -15.98 3.79
CA VAL A 68 -6.45 -16.89 2.91
C VAL A 68 -5.83 -18.28 2.98
N ASN A 69 -6.64 -19.34 2.94
CA ASN A 69 -6.18 -20.73 2.91
C ASN A 69 -6.35 -21.34 1.52
N VAL A 70 -5.54 -22.37 1.22
CA VAL A 70 -5.70 -23.15 0.01
C VAL A 70 -7.08 -23.82 0.01
N GLY A 71 -7.79 -23.72 -1.11
CA GLY A 71 -9.17 -24.21 -1.24
C GLY A 71 -10.25 -23.27 -0.74
N GLN A 72 -9.88 -22.11 -0.18
CA GLN A 72 -10.86 -21.10 0.23
C GLN A 72 -11.36 -20.31 -0.98
N THR A 73 -12.68 -20.17 -1.08
CA THR A 73 -13.29 -19.28 -2.08
C THR A 73 -13.11 -17.82 -1.67
N VAL A 74 -12.60 -17.02 -2.59
CA VAL A 74 -12.48 -15.56 -2.42
C VAL A 74 -13.51 -14.88 -3.29
N VAL A 75 -14.38 -14.11 -2.69
CA VAL A 75 -15.41 -13.34 -3.40
C VAL A 75 -14.96 -11.89 -3.49
N ALA A 76 -14.74 -11.42 -4.70
CA ALA A 76 -14.53 -10.00 -4.98
C ALA A 76 -15.90 -9.32 -5.08
N GLY A 77 -16.40 -8.85 -3.95
CA GLY A 77 -17.63 -8.04 -3.89
C GLY A 77 -17.32 -6.57 -3.62
N LEU A 78 -18.32 -5.83 -3.11
CA LEU A 78 -18.18 -4.43 -2.69
C LEU A 78 -17.05 -4.23 -1.65
N ASN A 79 -16.73 -5.25 -0.87
CA ASN A 79 -15.60 -5.28 0.05
C ASN A 79 -14.64 -6.37 -0.38
N ALA A 80 -13.57 -5.98 -1.09
CA ALA A 80 -12.50 -6.91 -1.44
C ALA A 80 -11.75 -7.34 -0.18
N PRO A 81 -11.70 -8.65 0.16
CA PRO A 81 -10.96 -9.11 1.33
C PRO A 81 -9.45 -8.97 1.10
N SER A 82 -8.73 -8.60 2.15
CA SER A 82 -7.28 -8.61 2.15
C SER A 82 -6.78 -10.05 2.21
N LEU A 83 -6.06 -10.51 1.20
CA LEU A 83 -5.55 -11.88 1.11
C LEU A 83 -4.21 -12.06 1.83
N PHE A 84 -3.33 -11.11 1.67
CA PHE A 84 -2.00 -11.08 2.25
C PHE A 84 -1.68 -9.69 2.79
N LEU A 85 -0.94 -9.63 3.86
CA LEU A 85 -0.31 -8.43 4.36
C LEU A 85 1.19 -8.52 4.07
N LEU A 86 1.70 -7.51 3.34
CA LEU A 86 3.11 -7.46 2.96
C LEU A 86 3.77 -6.25 3.59
N ALA A 87 5.01 -6.42 4.05
CA ALA A 87 5.92 -5.33 4.35
C ALA A 87 6.91 -5.17 3.20
N LYS A 88 7.09 -3.96 2.72
CA LYS A 88 8.07 -3.67 1.67
C LYS A 88 9.51 -3.79 2.21
N ASP A 89 9.70 -3.35 3.44
CA ASP A 89 11.00 -3.31 4.09
C ASP A 89 10.80 -3.43 5.61
N LEU A 90 11.52 -4.33 6.26
CA LEU A 90 11.54 -4.51 7.70
C LEU A 90 12.72 -3.80 8.37
N SER A 91 13.68 -3.28 7.59
CA SER A 91 14.86 -2.58 8.13
C SER A 91 14.52 -1.23 8.76
N ARG A 92 13.41 -0.62 8.35
CA ARG A 92 12.89 0.63 8.91
C ARG A 92 11.51 0.41 9.48
N MET A 93 11.38 0.63 10.77
CA MET A 93 10.12 0.42 11.49
C MET A 93 9.58 1.75 12.01
N LEU A 94 8.27 1.81 12.11
CA LEU A 94 7.57 2.94 12.71
C LEU A 94 6.90 2.47 13.99
N VAL A 95 7.24 3.10 15.10
CA VAL A 95 6.58 2.87 16.39
C VAL A 95 5.53 3.95 16.60
N TRP A 96 4.31 3.53 16.83
CA TRP A 96 3.19 4.42 17.06
C TRP A 96 2.91 4.54 18.56
N ALA A 97 3.10 5.73 19.09
CA ALA A 97 2.84 6.05 20.49
C ALA A 97 1.56 6.89 20.62
N ALA A 98 0.67 6.51 21.53
CA ALA A 98 -0.42 7.36 21.94
C ALA A 98 0.04 8.22 23.12
N VAL A 99 0.07 9.53 22.94
CA VAL A 99 0.53 10.51 23.94
C VAL A 99 -0.65 11.36 24.39
N ASN A 100 -0.78 11.57 25.69
CA ASN A 100 -1.84 12.39 26.27
C ASN A 100 -1.70 13.86 25.84
N GLU A 101 -2.83 14.57 25.76
CA GLU A 101 -2.88 15.99 25.47
C GLU A 101 -1.98 16.83 26.40
N ALA A 102 -1.90 16.46 27.67
CA ALA A 102 -1.07 17.18 28.65
C ALA A 102 0.44 17.12 28.34
N ASP A 103 0.90 16.06 27.65
CA ASP A 103 2.31 15.80 27.41
C ASP A 103 2.74 16.15 25.98
N ILE A 104 1.79 16.25 25.04
CA ILE A 104 2.11 16.46 23.61
C ILE A 104 2.84 17.77 23.35
N GLY A 105 2.59 18.81 24.14
CA GLY A 105 3.25 20.11 24.03
C GLY A 105 4.76 20.08 24.22
N ASN A 106 5.28 19.04 24.87
CA ASN A 106 6.71 18.83 25.12
C ASN A 106 7.40 17.95 24.08
N ILE A 107 6.65 17.46 23.08
CA ILE A 107 7.19 16.58 22.04
C ILE A 107 7.33 17.36 20.73
N HIS A 108 8.51 17.24 20.12
CA HIS A 108 8.85 17.94 18.89
C HIS A 108 9.39 16.99 17.82
N LEU A 109 9.25 17.40 16.55
CA LEU A 109 9.86 16.66 15.45
C LEU A 109 11.37 16.60 15.61
N GLY A 110 11.96 15.44 15.29
CA GLY A 110 13.40 15.20 15.43
C GLY A 110 13.85 14.89 16.86
N GLN A 111 12.95 14.89 17.85
CA GLN A 111 13.27 14.57 19.23
C GLN A 111 13.68 13.11 19.39
N PRO A 112 14.77 12.81 20.13
CA PRO A 112 15.15 11.44 20.42
C PRO A 112 14.15 10.77 21.35
N ALA A 113 13.85 9.52 21.04
CA ALA A 113 13.01 8.67 21.87
C ALA A 113 13.73 7.34 22.09
N THR A 114 13.61 6.80 23.31
CA THR A 114 14.07 5.45 23.62
C THR A 114 12.89 4.58 23.97
N PHE A 115 12.98 3.29 23.68
CA PHE A 115 11.91 2.36 24.02
C PHE A 115 12.43 0.97 24.32
N LYS A 116 11.62 0.24 25.09
CA LYS A 116 11.82 -1.18 25.36
C LYS A 116 10.63 -1.95 24.84
N VAL A 117 10.90 -3.12 24.29
CA VAL A 117 9.87 -4.09 23.88
C VAL A 117 9.88 -5.26 24.87
N ASP A 118 8.71 -5.82 25.15
CA ASP A 118 8.61 -6.90 26.13
C ASP A 118 9.35 -8.18 25.72
N ALA A 119 9.60 -8.35 24.41
CA ALA A 119 10.41 -9.45 23.87
C ALA A 119 11.91 -9.33 24.20
N TYR A 120 12.43 -8.10 24.40
CA TYR A 120 13.84 -7.82 24.67
C TYR A 120 13.96 -6.87 25.88
N ARG A 121 13.69 -7.39 27.08
CA ARG A 121 13.59 -6.58 28.33
C ARG A 121 14.86 -5.85 28.71
N ASP A 122 16.00 -6.46 28.40
CA ASP A 122 17.32 -5.92 28.77
C ASP A 122 17.94 -5.01 27.70
N GLN A 123 17.22 -4.83 26.58
CA GLN A 123 17.69 -3.98 25.49
C GLN A 123 16.81 -2.72 25.37
N GLU A 124 17.50 -1.62 25.17
CA GLU A 124 16.88 -0.33 24.87
C GLU A 124 17.15 0.01 23.41
N PHE A 125 16.09 0.29 22.69
CA PHE A 125 16.12 0.71 21.31
C PHE A 125 15.99 2.23 21.26
N SER A 126 16.57 2.85 20.26
CA SER A 126 16.49 4.28 20.02
C SER A 126 15.79 4.59 18.71
N GLY A 127 15.10 5.68 18.67
CA GLY A 127 14.41 6.19 17.49
C GLY A 127 14.29 7.71 17.54
N THR A 128 13.72 8.26 16.48
CA THR A 128 13.52 9.71 16.35
C THR A 128 12.08 10.01 16.00
N VAL A 129 11.50 11.02 16.60
CA VAL A 129 10.14 11.48 16.29
C VAL A 129 10.11 11.99 14.85
N SER A 130 9.42 11.27 13.97
CA SER A 130 9.31 11.61 12.55
C SER A 130 8.04 12.39 12.23
N GLN A 131 6.95 12.12 12.97
CA GLN A 131 5.67 12.77 12.73
C GLN A 131 4.83 12.84 14.00
N ILE A 132 4.14 13.97 14.18
CA ILE A 132 3.09 14.13 15.17
C ILE A 132 1.77 14.26 14.41
N ARG A 133 0.82 13.36 14.68
CA ARG A 133 -0.49 13.37 14.02
C ARG A 133 -1.43 14.32 14.74
N LEU A 134 -1.97 15.27 14.00
CA LEU A 134 -2.91 16.27 14.54
C LEU A 134 -4.32 15.70 14.77
N ASN A 135 -4.59 14.50 14.25
CA ASN A 135 -5.85 13.82 14.48
C ASN A 135 -5.82 13.15 15.86
N ALA A 136 -6.49 13.77 16.82
CA ALA A 136 -6.65 13.21 18.15
C ALA A 136 -7.66 12.05 18.14
N SER A 137 -7.40 11.03 18.96
CA SER A 137 -8.38 10.00 19.29
C SER A 137 -8.85 10.17 20.72
N MET A 138 -10.16 10.03 20.93
CA MET A 138 -10.76 10.08 22.26
C MET A 138 -11.22 8.67 22.65
N ALA A 139 -10.68 8.16 23.74
CA ALA A 139 -11.10 6.91 24.35
C ALA A 139 -11.31 7.13 25.85
N GLN A 140 -12.45 6.71 26.38
CA GLN A 140 -12.77 6.82 27.81
C GLN A 140 -12.53 8.24 28.40
N ASN A 141 -12.93 9.28 27.67
CA ASN A 141 -12.71 10.70 28.02
C ASN A 141 -11.23 11.14 28.08
N VAL A 142 -10.32 10.36 27.56
CA VAL A 142 -8.91 10.74 27.46
C VAL A 142 -8.59 11.07 26.00
N VAL A 143 -8.08 12.29 25.79
CA VAL A 143 -7.62 12.74 24.46
C VAL A 143 -6.16 12.34 24.29
N THR A 144 -5.88 11.62 23.21
CA THR A 144 -4.53 11.19 22.86
C THR A 144 -4.17 11.57 21.44
N TYR A 145 -2.91 11.92 21.21
CA TYR A 145 -2.33 12.24 19.91
C TYR A 145 -1.38 11.12 19.49
N GLY A 146 -1.39 10.79 18.21
CA GLY A 146 -0.49 9.80 17.64
C GLY A 146 0.88 10.41 17.34
N VAL A 147 1.93 9.92 18.00
CA VAL A 147 3.32 10.26 17.70
C VAL A 147 3.97 9.07 16.99
N VAL A 148 4.59 9.33 15.86
CA VAL A 148 5.29 8.31 15.06
C VAL A 148 6.78 8.47 15.28
N VAL A 149 7.42 7.42 15.75
CA VAL A 149 8.86 7.34 15.97
C VAL A 149 9.46 6.41 14.92
N GLU A 150 10.40 6.91 14.14
CA GLU A 150 11.15 6.13 13.17
C GLU A 150 12.32 5.44 13.85
N VAL A 151 12.49 4.16 13.57
CA VAL A 151 13.48 3.28 14.19
C VAL A 151 14.23 2.53 13.12
N ASP A 152 15.57 2.50 13.24
CA ASP A 152 16.43 1.64 12.44
C ASP A 152 16.37 0.20 12.98
N ASN A 153 15.97 -0.73 12.14
CA ASN A 153 15.84 -2.16 12.46
C ASN A 153 16.63 -3.03 11.46
N ARG A 154 17.86 -2.62 11.12
CA ARG A 154 18.70 -3.37 10.16
C ARG A 154 18.96 -4.80 10.60
N ASP A 155 18.93 -5.05 11.89
CA ASP A 155 19.10 -6.40 12.47
C ASP A 155 17.81 -7.23 12.38
N GLU A 156 16.70 -6.66 11.86
CA GLU A 156 15.38 -7.29 11.72
C GLU A 156 14.85 -7.95 13.02
N ARG A 157 15.27 -7.43 14.17
CA ARG A 157 14.90 -7.97 15.50
C ARG A 157 13.53 -7.50 15.95
N LEU A 158 13.13 -6.29 15.54
CA LEU A 158 11.81 -5.78 15.81
C LEU A 158 10.84 -6.34 14.79
N LEU A 159 9.80 -6.98 15.27
CA LEU A 159 8.76 -7.54 14.42
C LEU A 159 7.52 -6.63 14.44
N PRO A 160 6.72 -6.62 13.37
CA PRO A 160 5.44 -5.92 13.36
C PRO A 160 4.54 -6.34 14.54
N TYR A 161 3.75 -5.38 15.03
CA TYR A 161 2.80 -5.57 16.14
C TYR A 161 3.42 -5.83 17.53
N MET A 162 4.72 -5.66 17.72
CA MET A 162 5.31 -5.67 19.05
C MET A 162 4.85 -4.46 19.85
N THR A 163 4.54 -4.67 21.14
CA THR A 163 4.23 -3.59 22.07
C THR A 163 5.52 -2.97 22.59
N ALA A 164 5.62 -1.64 22.52
CA ALA A 164 6.76 -0.88 22.96
C ALA A 164 6.40 0.12 24.05
N LYS A 165 7.26 0.25 25.06
CA LYS A 165 7.17 1.28 26.10
C LYS A 165 8.15 2.39 25.79
N LEU A 166 7.64 3.53 25.30
CA LEU A 166 8.43 4.67 24.86
C LEU A 166 8.73 5.63 26.00
N LYS A 167 9.91 6.24 25.92
CA LYS A 167 10.35 7.37 26.76
C LYS A 167 10.85 8.47 25.84
N PHE A 168 10.26 9.64 25.92
CA PHE A 168 10.69 10.83 25.22
C PHE A 168 11.62 11.65 26.09
N GLU A 169 12.76 12.09 25.55
CA GLU A 169 13.70 12.95 26.27
C GLU A 169 13.22 14.40 26.13
N VAL A 170 12.44 14.88 27.09
CA VAL A 170 11.84 16.23 27.07
C VAL A 170 12.86 17.31 27.41
N ALA A 171 13.75 17.04 28.37
CA ALA A 171 14.80 17.98 28.78
C ALA A 171 16.05 17.22 29.22
N ARG A 172 17.19 17.72 28.80
CA ARG A 172 18.50 17.21 29.19
C ARG A 172 19.34 18.33 29.76
N SER A 173 19.73 18.18 31.01
CA SER A 173 20.68 19.08 31.65
C SER A 173 22.04 18.41 31.75
N THR A 174 23.07 19.01 31.15
CA THR A 174 24.45 18.52 31.19
C THR A 174 25.26 19.41 32.10
N ASN A 175 26.25 18.82 32.78
CA ASN A 175 27.20 19.55 33.64
C ASN A 175 26.55 20.25 34.85
N VAL A 176 25.54 19.63 35.47
CA VAL A 176 24.82 20.13 36.65
C VAL A 176 25.24 19.37 37.90
N LEU A 177 25.31 20.07 39.04
CA LEU A 177 25.47 19.45 40.35
C LEU A 177 24.24 18.62 40.67
N ARG A 178 24.43 17.34 40.98
CA ARG A 178 23.36 16.45 41.41
C ARG A 178 23.27 16.38 42.91
N VAL A 179 22.10 16.64 43.45
CA VAL A 179 21.79 16.47 44.86
C VAL A 179 20.89 15.24 44.99
N PRO A 180 21.22 14.27 45.86
CA PRO A 180 20.36 13.12 46.11
C PRO A 180 19.01 13.57 46.69
N ASN A 181 17.90 12.93 46.23
CA ASN A 181 16.55 13.26 46.72
C ASN A 181 16.40 13.18 48.24
N GLN A 182 17.21 12.38 48.91
CA GLN A 182 17.26 12.30 50.38
C GLN A 182 17.73 13.60 50.99
N ALA A 183 18.66 14.33 50.40
CA ALA A 183 19.15 15.61 50.89
C ALA A 183 18.08 16.71 50.81
N LEU A 184 17.12 16.63 49.87
CA LEU A 184 15.99 17.56 49.77
C LEU A 184 14.93 17.34 50.84
N ARG A 185 14.95 16.18 51.49
CA ARG A 185 14.02 15.81 52.59
C ARG A 185 14.69 15.86 53.97
N TRP A 186 15.96 16.26 54.03
CA TRP A 186 16.67 16.36 55.28
C TRP A 186 16.12 17.54 56.11
N GLN A 187 15.67 17.25 57.30
CA GLN A 187 15.29 18.24 58.28
C GLN A 187 16.31 18.17 59.43
N PRO A 188 16.93 19.30 59.77
CA PRO A 188 17.82 19.32 60.95
C PRO A 188 17.03 18.99 62.22
N THR A 189 17.52 18.03 63.00
CA THR A 189 17.06 17.83 64.35
C THR A 189 17.55 19.02 65.18
N LEU A 190 16.67 19.98 65.45
CA LEU A 190 16.92 21.04 66.41
C LEU A 190 17.02 20.38 67.81
N SER A 191 18.25 20.29 68.32
CA SER A 191 18.45 19.97 69.75
C SER A 191 17.90 21.12 70.58
N GLN A 192 16.91 20.85 71.45
CA GLN A 192 16.50 21.73 72.47
C GLN A 192 17.59 21.88 73.57
#